data_566804bef3500dfa035a42b92c094ebf
#
_entry.id   566804bef3500dfa035a42b92c094ebf
#
_cell.length_a   1.000
_cell.length_b   1.000
_cell.length_c   1.000
_cell.angle_alpha   90.00
_cell.angle_beta   90.00
_cell.angle_gamma   90.00
#
_symmetry.space_group_name_H-M   'P 1'
#
loop_
_entity.id
_entity.type
_entity.pdbx_description
1 polymer ?
#
loop_
_entity_poly.entity_id
_entity_poly.type
_entity_poly.pdbx_seq_one_letter_code
_entity_poly.pdbx_strand_id
1 'polypeptide(L)'
;MKNCTKPEKFDGGKKFGGKGVTNAAARVNTIISPAIIGMDASNQAEIDKAILEICPDAKIKLGRNAVAATSAAVLKAGAASLGIPFYRHIGGANAMYLPVPGVAMVAGDERYGGGITTPGGKPTMSVMAYGFNSFSDASYACWEVHTRWAEKMKAKFGGLPNIRDFISVPKGVYNSDKEIWEDMLKTILEAGYEGKIGFQMDVATDTYHNKEDGKYYGLFDNTPKTKEELYDFYMQIIKDYPFVIIEDPFNEDDYDTTAALTKESGIQIVGDDLFTTNPERVAYGISKDAANTVLLKVNQVGTISEAFDMIQYAYKFGYGIMPSDSRGEGASIADYAVGINAGSIRESAIGDRGNRFLEIEAELGSAAKFIGAAGLKGFRNQMRAKGTL
;
A
#
# COMPACT_ATOMS: atom_id res chain seq x y z
N MET A 1 -0.99 11.33 19.99
CA MET A 1 -0.01 10.26 19.71
C MET A 1 1.10 10.83 18.86
N LYS A 2 2.37 10.61 19.18
CA LYS A 2 3.46 11.17 18.35
C LYS A 2 3.51 10.44 17.02
N ASN A 3 3.45 11.20 15.94
CA ASN A 3 3.55 10.71 14.57
C ASN A 3 4.82 9.86 14.38
N CYS A 4 4.67 8.58 14.06
CA CYS A 4 5.76 7.61 13.95
C CYS A 4 6.53 7.69 12.63
N THR A 5 6.32 8.73 11.83
CA THR A 5 6.85 8.80 10.46
C THR A 5 8.34 9.09 10.33
N LYS A 6 9.08 9.43 11.39
CA LYS A 6 10.48 9.84 11.26
C LYS A 6 11.46 9.34 12.32
N PRO A 7 11.88 8.08 12.25
CA PRO A 7 13.19 7.79 12.77
C PRO A 7 14.07 6.97 11.81
N GLU A 8 13.95 7.16 10.53
CA GLU A 8 14.97 6.76 9.59
C GLU A 8 16.20 7.63 9.84
N LYS A 9 17.34 7.00 10.10
CA LYS A 9 18.59 7.72 10.28
C LYS A 9 19.39 7.70 8.99
N PHE A 10 19.40 8.84 8.32
CA PHE A 10 20.25 9.11 7.18
C PHE A 10 21.57 9.74 7.62
N ASP A 11 22.58 9.65 6.75
CA ASP A 11 23.94 10.17 7.02
C ASP A 11 24.00 11.70 7.05
N GLY A 12 23.05 12.38 6.38
CA GLY A 12 23.08 13.81 6.17
C GLY A 12 24.12 14.25 5.14
N GLY A 13 24.43 15.55 5.10
CA GLY A 13 25.39 16.12 4.16
C GLY A 13 24.91 16.20 2.72
N LYS A 14 25.85 16.29 1.74
CA LYS A 14 25.51 16.50 0.32
C LYS A 14 25.39 15.22 -0.50
N LYS A 15 26.07 14.13 -0.11
CA LYS A 15 26.05 12.86 -0.86
C LYS A 15 24.65 12.27 -0.84
N PHE A 16 24.16 11.82 -1.99
CA PHE A 16 22.82 11.26 -2.17
C PHE A 16 21.71 12.18 -1.61
N GLY A 17 21.88 13.50 -1.72
CA GLY A 17 20.91 14.46 -1.15
C GLY A 17 20.74 14.33 0.38
N GLY A 18 21.77 13.87 1.08
CA GLY A 18 21.72 13.63 2.52
C GLY A 18 21.08 12.31 2.95
N LYS A 19 20.58 11.50 1.99
CA LYS A 19 19.85 10.25 2.24
C LYS A 19 20.74 9.00 2.25
N GLY A 20 22.07 9.16 2.38
CA GLY A 20 22.99 8.03 2.55
C GLY A 20 22.67 7.25 3.84
N VAL A 21 23.01 5.96 3.85
CA VAL A 21 22.71 5.02 4.95
C VAL A 21 23.95 4.29 5.47
N THR A 22 25.14 4.81 5.22
CA THR A 22 26.42 4.22 5.63
C THR A 22 26.50 4.03 7.15
N ASN A 23 26.02 5.03 7.91
CA ASN A 23 25.97 4.95 9.37
C ASN A 23 24.97 3.90 9.87
N ALA A 24 23.84 3.71 9.18
CA ALA A 24 22.89 2.64 9.51
C ALA A 24 23.52 1.27 9.26
N ALA A 25 24.18 1.07 8.12
CA ALA A 25 24.92 -0.16 7.81
C ALA A 25 26.04 -0.44 8.81
N ALA A 26 26.79 0.60 9.22
CA ALA A 26 27.81 0.45 10.26
C ALA A 26 27.20 -0.03 11.59
N ARG A 27 26.06 0.50 12.02
CA ARG A 27 25.36 0.03 13.24
C ARG A 27 24.90 -1.42 13.13
N VAL A 28 24.42 -1.84 11.97
CA VAL A 28 24.10 -3.26 11.74
C VAL A 28 25.35 -4.11 11.98
N ASN A 29 26.48 -3.78 11.36
CA ASN A 29 27.70 -4.59 11.41
C ASN A 29 28.38 -4.59 12.78
N THR A 30 28.36 -3.46 13.49
CA THR A 30 29.15 -3.28 14.72
C THR A 30 28.37 -3.40 16.02
N ILE A 31 27.04 -3.31 15.95
CA ILE A 31 26.19 -3.32 17.15
C ILE A 31 25.14 -4.43 17.08
N ILE A 32 24.32 -4.45 15.99
CA ILE A 32 23.20 -5.39 15.92
C ILE A 32 23.70 -6.82 15.63
N SER A 33 24.54 -7.00 14.61
CA SER A 33 25.04 -8.33 14.23
C SER A 33 25.75 -9.05 15.37
N PRO A 34 26.66 -8.43 16.14
CA PRO A 34 27.28 -9.10 17.27
C PRO A 34 26.31 -9.59 18.37
N ALA A 35 25.14 -8.94 18.49
CA ALA A 35 24.12 -9.32 19.46
C ALA A 35 23.28 -10.54 19.04
N ILE A 36 23.23 -10.85 17.73
CA ILE A 36 22.38 -11.92 17.20
C ILE A 36 23.16 -13.06 16.54
N ILE A 37 24.46 -12.91 16.29
CA ILE A 37 25.29 -13.98 15.74
C ILE A 37 25.25 -15.21 16.64
N GLY A 38 25.01 -16.38 16.05
CA GLY A 38 24.87 -17.65 16.75
C GLY A 38 23.44 -18.01 17.16
N MET A 39 22.50 -17.10 17.02
CA MET A 39 21.08 -17.39 17.24
C MET A 39 20.46 -18.17 16.07
N ASP A 40 19.41 -18.93 16.32
CA ASP A 40 18.69 -19.68 15.29
C ASP A 40 17.82 -18.73 14.45
N ALA A 41 18.16 -18.55 13.17
CA ALA A 41 17.45 -17.67 12.26
C ALA A 41 15.98 -18.07 12.03
N SER A 42 15.58 -19.30 12.33
CA SER A 42 14.18 -19.73 12.26
C SER A 42 13.32 -19.19 13.40
N ASN A 43 13.95 -18.70 14.48
CA ASN A 43 13.25 -18.13 15.63
C ASN A 43 13.22 -16.60 15.58
N GLN A 44 12.40 -16.06 14.65
CA GLN A 44 12.28 -14.62 14.40
C GLN A 44 11.98 -13.80 15.64
N ALA A 45 11.04 -14.25 16.48
CA ALA A 45 10.60 -13.50 17.65
C ALA A 45 11.70 -13.31 18.69
N GLU A 46 12.53 -14.34 18.90
CA GLU A 46 13.66 -14.28 19.84
C GLU A 46 14.73 -13.31 19.34
N ILE A 47 15.04 -13.34 18.05
CA ILE A 47 16.02 -12.44 17.44
C ILE A 47 15.52 -11.01 17.47
N ASP A 48 14.27 -10.75 17.10
CA ASP A 48 13.70 -9.41 17.14
C ASP A 48 13.68 -8.85 18.56
N LYS A 49 13.37 -9.68 19.55
CA LYS A 49 13.47 -9.31 20.97
C LYS A 49 14.91 -8.94 21.34
N ALA A 50 15.90 -9.77 20.97
CA ALA A 50 17.31 -9.48 21.24
C ALA A 50 17.76 -8.15 20.60
N ILE A 51 17.32 -7.85 19.37
CA ILE A 51 17.59 -6.56 18.71
C ILE A 51 17.01 -5.37 19.51
N LEU A 52 15.77 -5.50 20.01
CA LEU A 52 15.11 -4.45 20.76
C LEU A 52 15.71 -4.24 22.15
N GLU A 53 16.31 -5.27 22.73
CA GLU A 53 16.95 -5.26 24.06
C GLU A 53 18.41 -4.77 24.06
N ILE A 54 19.02 -4.52 22.88
CA ILE A 54 20.40 -3.99 22.78
C ILE A 54 20.57 -2.71 23.60
N CYS A 55 19.58 -1.83 23.57
CA CYS A 55 19.57 -0.61 24.38
C CYS A 55 18.16 -0.05 24.52
N PRO A 56 17.87 0.76 25.56
CA PRO A 56 16.62 1.49 25.65
C PRO A 56 16.37 2.31 24.39
N ASP A 57 15.14 2.28 23.87
CA ASP A 57 14.76 2.95 22.63
C ASP A 57 15.59 2.52 21.39
N ALA A 58 15.90 1.23 21.28
CA ALA A 58 16.75 0.68 20.22
C ALA A 58 16.37 1.16 18.82
N LYS A 59 15.07 1.20 18.48
CA LYS A 59 14.56 1.70 17.19
C LYS A 59 14.93 3.16 16.91
N ILE A 60 15.01 3.99 17.94
CA ILE A 60 15.39 5.40 17.81
C ILE A 60 16.90 5.53 17.77
N LYS A 61 17.62 4.85 18.66
CA LYS A 61 19.08 4.97 18.80
C LYS A 61 19.84 4.31 17.64
N LEU A 62 19.42 3.12 17.23
CA LEU A 62 20.03 2.39 16.12
C LEU A 62 19.51 2.85 14.75
N GLY A 63 18.29 3.38 14.72
CA GLY A 63 17.55 3.76 13.52
C GLY A 63 16.62 2.63 13.08
N ARG A 64 15.35 2.94 12.83
CA ARG A 64 14.35 1.96 12.37
C ARG A 64 14.76 1.25 11.09
N ASN A 65 15.40 1.97 10.16
CA ASN A 65 15.91 1.39 8.92
C ASN A 65 16.94 0.29 9.16
N ALA A 66 17.86 0.45 10.13
CA ALA A 66 18.83 -0.58 10.49
C ALA A 66 18.15 -1.79 11.15
N VAL A 67 17.26 -1.55 12.11
CA VAL A 67 16.50 -2.59 12.82
C VAL A 67 15.64 -3.38 11.84
N ALA A 68 14.83 -2.70 11.04
CA ALA A 68 13.90 -3.35 10.10
C ALA A 68 14.62 -4.15 9.01
N ALA A 69 15.71 -3.61 8.45
CA ALA A 69 16.47 -4.32 7.43
C ALA A 69 17.11 -5.61 8.00
N THR A 70 17.60 -5.57 9.24
CA THR A 70 18.16 -6.76 9.91
C THR A 70 17.07 -7.79 10.20
N SER A 71 15.95 -7.36 10.79
CA SER A 71 14.81 -8.24 11.08
C SER A 71 14.27 -8.93 9.84
N ALA A 72 14.09 -8.19 8.73
CA ALA A 72 13.65 -8.75 7.44
C ALA A 72 14.70 -9.73 6.84
N ALA A 73 15.99 -9.45 7.00
CA ALA A 73 17.05 -10.34 6.54
C ALA A 73 17.06 -11.66 7.33
N VAL A 74 16.82 -11.59 8.63
CA VAL A 74 16.70 -12.77 9.52
C VAL A 74 15.52 -13.64 9.07
N LEU A 75 14.34 -13.05 8.80
CA LEU A 75 13.18 -13.81 8.34
C LEU A 75 13.48 -14.57 7.04
N LYS A 76 14.16 -13.92 6.10
CA LYS A 76 14.58 -14.56 4.84
C LYS A 76 15.63 -15.67 5.08
N ALA A 77 16.57 -15.44 5.98
CA ALA A 77 17.57 -16.45 6.37
C ALA A 77 16.93 -17.67 7.04
N GLY A 78 15.91 -17.46 7.87
CA GLY A 78 15.11 -18.53 8.47
C GLY A 78 14.46 -19.42 7.43
N ALA A 79 13.78 -18.83 6.43
CA ALA A 79 13.21 -19.58 5.31
C ALA A 79 14.26 -20.39 4.55
N ALA A 80 15.40 -19.78 4.22
CA ALA A 80 16.49 -20.42 3.52
C ALA A 80 17.12 -21.56 4.33
N SER A 81 17.31 -21.41 5.65
CA SER A 81 17.86 -22.45 6.53
C SER A 81 16.97 -23.68 6.62
N LEU A 82 15.66 -23.50 6.52
CA LEU A 82 14.67 -24.58 6.53
C LEU A 82 14.43 -25.18 5.14
N GLY A 83 14.97 -24.58 4.07
CA GLY A 83 14.79 -25.03 2.70
C GLY A 83 13.33 -24.92 2.20
N ILE A 84 12.57 -23.96 2.71
CA ILE A 84 11.17 -23.75 2.33
C ILE A 84 10.98 -22.38 1.65
N PRO A 85 9.99 -22.24 0.74
CA PRO A 85 9.67 -20.95 0.13
C PRO A 85 9.37 -19.88 1.17
N PHE A 86 9.76 -18.64 0.87
CA PHE A 86 9.66 -17.54 1.83
C PHE A 86 8.22 -17.27 2.26
N TYR A 87 7.26 -17.26 1.34
CA TYR A 87 5.84 -17.12 1.68
C TYR A 87 5.32 -18.25 2.59
N ARG A 88 5.86 -19.47 2.44
CA ARG A 88 5.50 -20.61 3.31
C ARG A 88 6.15 -20.50 4.69
N HIS A 89 7.33 -19.92 4.79
CA HIS A 89 7.92 -19.63 6.09
C HIS A 89 7.08 -18.63 6.88
N ILE A 90 6.49 -17.65 6.20
CA ILE A 90 5.59 -16.65 6.82
C ILE A 90 4.24 -17.25 7.21
N GLY A 91 3.56 -17.98 6.33
CA GLY A 91 2.14 -18.37 6.50
C GLY A 91 1.90 -19.88 6.64
N GLY A 92 2.96 -20.70 6.58
CA GLY A 92 2.84 -22.15 6.68
C GLY A 92 2.06 -22.77 5.52
N ALA A 93 1.39 -23.88 5.82
CA ALA A 93 0.59 -24.63 4.83
C ALA A 93 -0.62 -23.85 4.28
N ASN A 94 -1.08 -22.84 5.01
CA ASN A 94 -2.23 -22.03 4.61
C ASN A 94 -1.86 -20.87 3.67
N ALA A 95 -0.59 -20.63 3.38
CA ALA A 95 -0.13 -19.60 2.44
C ALA A 95 -0.41 -20.03 0.99
N MET A 96 -1.65 -19.82 0.52
CA MET A 96 -2.11 -20.26 -0.80
C MET A 96 -3.02 -19.25 -1.51
N TYR A 97 -3.37 -18.15 -0.85
CA TYR A 97 -4.23 -17.13 -1.44
C TYR A 97 -3.42 -16.04 -2.10
N LEU A 98 -3.72 -15.77 -3.37
CA LEU A 98 -3.16 -14.65 -4.11
C LEU A 98 -4.12 -13.45 -4.01
N PRO A 99 -3.60 -12.26 -3.64
CA PRO A 99 -4.42 -11.08 -3.44
C PRO A 99 -4.89 -10.48 -4.75
N VAL A 100 -5.91 -9.61 -4.67
CA VAL A 100 -6.29 -8.74 -5.80
C VAL A 100 -5.14 -7.78 -6.10
N PRO A 101 -4.55 -7.84 -7.30
CA PRO A 101 -3.46 -6.94 -7.68
C PRO A 101 -3.99 -5.62 -8.24
N GLY A 102 -3.15 -4.59 -8.14
CA GLY A 102 -3.35 -3.32 -8.84
C GLY A 102 -2.20 -2.97 -9.76
N VAL A 103 -2.45 -2.05 -10.67
CA VAL A 103 -1.42 -1.38 -11.47
C VAL A 103 -1.59 0.13 -11.41
N ALA A 104 -0.46 0.81 -11.29
CA ALA A 104 -0.40 2.26 -11.27
C ALA A 104 -0.86 2.86 -12.61
N MET A 105 -1.65 3.92 -12.56
CA MET A 105 -2.15 4.62 -13.76
C MET A 105 -1.68 6.08 -13.79
N VAL A 106 -1.90 6.82 -12.72
CA VAL A 106 -1.62 8.27 -12.67
C VAL A 106 -0.86 8.60 -11.39
N ALA A 107 0.29 9.24 -11.53
CA ALA A 107 0.93 9.93 -10.43
C ALA A 107 0.26 11.28 -10.21
N GLY A 108 -0.01 11.59 -8.95
CA GLY A 108 -0.34 12.94 -8.56
C GLY A 108 0.87 13.86 -8.73
N ASP A 109 0.57 15.11 -9.04
CA ASP A 109 1.50 16.21 -9.14
C ASP A 109 0.77 17.47 -8.66
N GLU A 110 1.40 18.63 -8.63
CA GLU A 110 0.74 19.92 -8.39
C GLU A 110 -0.26 20.29 -9.49
N ARG A 111 -1.16 19.36 -9.84
CA ARG A 111 -2.08 19.53 -10.97
C ARG A 111 -2.93 20.77 -10.83
N TYR A 112 -3.37 21.05 -9.62
CA TYR A 112 -4.37 22.09 -9.34
C TYR A 112 -3.86 23.13 -8.32
N GLY A 113 -2.54 23.23 -8.13
CA GLY A 113 -1.92 24.30 -7.35
C GLY A 113 -2.01 24.16 -5.83
N GLY A 114 -2.42 23.00 -5.33
CA GLY A 114 -2.37 22.70 -3.90
C GLY A 114 -1.26 21.72 -3.61
N GLY A 115 -0.65 21.83 -2.51
CA GLY A 115 0.35 20.95 -1.90
C GLY A 115 1.19 20.10 -2.76
N ILE A 116 2.24 19.72 -2.48
CA ILE A 116 3.18 19.12 -2.98
C ILE A 116 3.76 18.19 -2.64
N THR A 117 4.43 17.75 -3.17
CA THR A 117 5.44 17.44 -3.74
C THR A 117 6.44 16.65 -3.06
N THR A 118 6.08 15.41 -2.76
CA THR A 118 7.07 14.36 -2.65
C THR A 118 7.23 13.70 -4.01
N PRO A 119 8.38 13.14 -4.38
CA PRO A 119 8.50 12.29 -5.55
C PRO A 119 7.39 11.24 -5.53
N GLY A 120 6.52 11.23 -6.50
CA GLY A 120 5.30 10.44 -6.52
C GLY A 120 4.06 11.15 -5.96
N GLY A 121 3.95 12.47 -6.12
CA GLY A 121 2.88 13.32 -5.60
C GLY A 121 1.47 12.73 -5.67
N LYS A 122 0.58 13.23 -4.83
CA LYS A 122 -0.78 12.72 -4.60
C LYS A 122 -1.84 13.66 -5.24
N PRO A 123 -3.08 13.20 -5.47
CA PRO A 123 -3.54 11.81 -5.40
C PRO A 123 -2.88 10.91 -6.45
N THR A 124 -2.60 9.65 -6.09
CA THR A 124 -2.22 8.63 -7.07
C THR A 124 -3.43 7.76 -7.40
N MET A 125 -3.53 7.36 -8.66
CA MET A 125 -4.62 6.53 -9.16
C MET A 125 -4.08 5.21 -9.68
N SER A 126 -4.75 4.13 -9.31
CA SER A 126 -4.45 2.78 -9.76
C SER A 126 -5.75 2.08 -10.17
N VAL A 127 -5.64 0.97 -10.87
CA VAL A 127 -6.75 0.05 -11.10
C VAL A 127 -6.51 -1.27 -10.40
N MET A 128 -7.59 -1.93 -9.96
CA MET A 128 -7.59 -3.18 -9.20
C MET A 128 -8.35 -4.25 -9.98
N ALA A 129 -7.68 -5.36 -10.31
CA ALA A 129 -8.23 -6.44 -11.12
C ALA A 129 -8.83 -7.53 -10.23
N TYR A 130 -10.09 -7.41 -9.85
CA TYR A 130 -10.78 -8.29 -8.91
C TYR A 130 -11.68 -9.37 -9.55
N GLY A 131 -12.04 -9.20 -10.82
CA GLY A 131 -13.06 -10.04 -11.50
C GLY A 131 -12.49 -11.18 -12.34
N PHE A 132 -11.41 -11.83 -11.85
CA PHE A 132 -10.70 -12.90 -12.57
C PHE A 132 -10.63 -14.17 -11.73
N ASN A 133 -10.19 -15.29 -12.35
CA ASN A 133 -10.11 -16.60 -11.71
C ASN A 133 -8.68 -16.98 -11.27
N SER A 134 -7.66 -16.24 -11.76
CA SER A 134 -6.25 -16.47 -11.44
C SER A 134 -5.54 -15.13 -11.27
N PHE A 135 -4.40 -15.13 -10.57
CA PHE A 135 -3.55 -13.96 -10.50
C PHE A 135 -2.95 -13.65 -11.88
N SER A 136 -2.59 -14.66 -12.65
CA SER A 136 -2.04 -14.48 -14.01
C SER A 136 -3.01 -13.76 -14.94
N ASP A 137 -4.31 -14.11 -14.93
CA ASP A 137 -5.32 -13.40 -15.72
C ASP A 137 -5.51 -11.94 -15.25
N ALA A 138 -5.52 -11.72 -13.93
CA ALA A 138 -5.64 -10.39 -13.35
C ALA A 138 -4.42 -9.52 -13.68
N SER A 139 -3.21 -10.08 -13.61
CA SER A 139 -1.94 -9.45 -13.98
C SER A 139 -1.93 -9.05 -15.46
N TYR A 140 -2.33 -9.97 -16.35
CA TYR A 140 -2.43 -9.69 -17.78
C TYR A 140 -3.41 -8.56 -18.09
N ALA A 141 -4.59 -8.57 -17.47
CA ALA A 141 -5.58 -7.52 -17.65
C ALA A 141 -5.06 -6.15 -17.17
N CYS A 142 -4.37 -6.11 -16.05
CA CYS A 142 -3.68 -4.91 -15.55
C CYS A 142 -2.63 -4.41 -16.55
N TRP A 143 -1.80 -5.31 -17.08
CA TRP A 143 -0.79 -4.97 -18.08
C TRP A 143 -1.43 -4.39 -19.34
N GLU A 144 -2.49 -5.01 -19.84
CA GLU A 144 -3.18 -4.54 -21.05
C GLU A 144 -3.81 -3.16 -20.86
N VAL A 145 -4.54 -2.94 -19.75
CA VAL A 145 -5.15 -1.65 -19.43
C VAL A 145 -4.07 -0.57 -19.26
N HIS A 146 -2.99 -0.87 -18.54
CA HIS A 146 -1.87 0.05 -18.36
C HIS A 146 -1.19 0.41 -19.69
N THR A 147 -0.96 -0.57 -20.57
CA THR A 147 -0.34 -0.35 -21.89
C THR A 147 -1.21 0.57 -22.74
N ARG A 148 -2.52 0.29 -22.84
CA ARG A 148 -3.48 1.13 -23.57
C ARG A 148 -3.55 2.54 -23.00
N TRP A 149 -3.53 2.67 -21.68
CA TRP A 149 -3.49 3.95 -20.99
C TRP A 149 -2.23 4.73 -21.32
N ALA A 150 -1.07 4.10 -21.26
CA ALA A 150 0.22 4.72 -21.58
C ALA A 150 0.25 5.21 -23.04
N GLU A 151 -0.26 4.44 -23.99
CA GLU A 151 -0.39 4.82 -25.40
C GLU A 151 -1.31 6.04 -25.59
N LYS A 152 -2.48 6.06 -24.93
CA LYS A 152 -3.38 7.21 -24.94
C LYS A 152 -2.73 8.46 -24.38
N MET A 153 -2.04 8.35 -23.26
CA MET A 153 -1.34 9.48 -22.64
C MET A 153 -0.19 9.97 -23.51
N LYS A 154 0.57 9.07 -24.14
CA LYS A 154 1.61 9.43 -25.10
C LYS A 154 1.04 10.18 -26.31
N ALA A 155 -0.09 9.75 -26.84
CA ALA A 155 -0.75 10.42 -27.95
C ALA A 155 -1.30 11.81 -27.55
N LYS A 156 -1.78 11.95 -26.31
CA LYS A 156 -2.36 13.19 -25.78
C LYS A 156 -1.31 14.24 -25.39
N PHE A 157 -0.14 13.82 -24.89
CA PHE A 157 0.85 14.72 -24.26
C PHE A 157 2.26 14.63 -24.85
N GLY A 158 2.53 13.76 -25.81
CA GLY A 158 3.88 13.44 -26.27
C GLY A 158 4.59 12.45 -25.35
N GLY A 159 5.90 12.57 -25.19
CA GLY A 159 6.65 11.69 -24.28
C GLY A 159 6.40 12.03 -22.82
N LEU A 160 6.00 11.05 -22.01
CA LEU A 160 5.73 11.25 -20.60
C LEU A 160 6.84 10.66 -19.73
N PRO A 161 7.28 11.36 -18.68
CA PRO A 161 8.13 10.73 -17.70
C PRO A 161 7.33 9.65 -16.95
N ASN A 162 7.87 8.43 -16.95
CA ASN A 162 7.32 7.33 -16.17
C ASN A 162 8.04 7.28 -14.81
N ILE A 163 7.28 7.40 -13.72
CA ILE A 163 7.81 7.25 -12.37
C ILE A 163 7.21 5.98 -11.77
N ARG A 164 7.97 4.90 -11.72
CA ARG A 164 7.53 3.61 -11.16
C ARG A 164 6.20 3.11 -11.75
N ASP A 165 6.09 3.10 -13.08
CA ASP A 165 4.90 2.71 -13.81
C ASP A 165 3.72 3.71 -13.74
N PHE A 166 3.79 4.74 -12.91
CA PHE A 166 2.84 5.86 -12.93
C PHE A 166 3.12 6.82 -14.08
N ILE A 167 2.07 7.28 -14.70
CA ILE A 167 2.14 8.31 -15.72
C ILE A 167 1.82 9.66 -15.09
N SER A 168 2.79 10.56 -15.04
CA SER A 168 2.59 11.93 -14.59
C SER A 168 1.75 12.70 -15.60
N VAL A 169 0.63 13.26 -15.15
CA VAL A 169 -0.22 14.10 -15.96
C VAL A 169 0.25 15.56 -15.86
N PRO A 170 0.62 16.22 -16.97
CA PRO A 170 1.09 17.60 -16.93
C PRO A 170 0.00 18.58 -16.45
N LYS A 171 0.43 19.65 -15.77
CA LYS A 171 -0.45 20.72 -15.30
C LYS A 171 -1.22 21.36 -16.46
N GLY A 172 -2.52 21.60 -16.26
CA GLY A 172 -3.39 22.30 -17.20
C GLY A 172 -3.92 21.46 -18.37
N VAL A 173 -3.67 20.16 -18.36
CA VAL A 173 -4.19 19.23 -19.39
C VAL A 173 -5.62 18.77 -19.07
N TYR A 174 -5.88 18.54 -17.79
CA TYR A 174 -7.21 18.26 -17.26
C TYR A 174 -7.64 19.38 -16.31
N ASN A 175 -8.92 19.64 -16.23
CA ASN A 175 -9.50 20.63 -15.33
C ASN A 175 -9.86 20.02 -13.97
N SER A 176 -10.07 18.71 -13.94
CA SER A 176 -10.39 17.97 -12.72
C SER A 176 -9.97 16.51 -12.84
N ASP A 177 -9.84 15.84 -11.71
CA ASP A 177 -9.58 14.40 -11.68
C ASP A 177 -10.75 13.57 -12.25
N LYS A 178 -11.98 14.13 -12.29
CA LYS A 178 -13.12 13.47 -12.96
C LYS A 178 -12.85 13.20 -14.44
N GLU A 179 -12.25 14.15 -15.14
CA GLU A 179 -11.86 13.95 -16.55
C GLU A 179 -10.83 12.83 -16.72
N ILE A 180 -9.92 12.69 -15.74
CA ILE A 180 -8.95 11.59 -15.71
C ILE A 180 -9.66 10.24 -15.49
N TRP A 181 -10.59 10.18 -14.54
CA TRP A 181 -11.36 8.96 -14.26
C TRP A 181 -12.23 8.53 -15.43
N GLU A 182 -12.81 9.48 -16.17
CA GLU A 182 -13.56 9.21 -17.40
C GLU A 182 -12.67 8.58 -18.48
N ASP A 183 -11.48 9.12 -18.70
CA ASP A 183 -10.50 8.56 -19.64
C ASP A 183 -9.99 7.18 -19.19
N MET A 184 -9.77 6.97 -17.88
CA MET A 184 -9.40 5.67 -17.30
C MET A 184 -10.53 4.64 -17.48
N LEU A 185 -11.77 5.02 -17.15
CA LEU A 185 -12.94 4.14 -17.31
C LEU A 185 -13.11 3.73 -18.77
N LYS A 186 -13.03 4.68 -19.68
CA LYS A 186 -13.08 4.41 -21.12
C LYS A 186 -12.00 3.40 -21.55
N THR A 187 -10.80 3.50 -20.99
CA THR A 187 -9.71 2.56 -21.29
C THR A 187 -10.03 1.13 -20.82
N ILE A 188 -10.63 0.98 -19.64
CA ILE A 188 -11.08 -0.31 -19.12
C ILE A 188 -12.18 -0.91 -20.01
N LEU A 189 -13.17 -0.08 -20.41
CA LEU A 189 -14.28 -0.51 -21.28
C LEU A 189 -13.78 -0.95 -22.66
N GLU A 190 -12.88 -0.20 -23.28
CA GLU A 190 -12.26 -0.54 -24.58
C GLU A 190 -11.40 -1.81 -24.52
N ALA A 191 -10.86 -2.14 -23.35
CA ALA A 191 -10.16 -3.40 -23.11
C ALA A 191 -11.11 -4.59 -22.83
N GLY A 192 -12.40 -4.35 -22.66
CA GLY A 192 -13.42 -5.39 -22.41
C GLY A 192 -13.48 -5.89 -20.97
N TYR A 193 -13.00 -5.09 -19.99
CA TYR A 193 -12.92 -5.47 -18.57
C TYR A 193 -13.96 -4.76 -17.69
N GLU A 194 -15.09 -4.35 -18.27
CA GLU A 194 -16.22 -3.82 -17.50
C GLU A 194 -16.65 -4.77 -16.38
N GLY A 195 -16.85 -4.24 -15.18
CA GLY A 195 -17.24 -5.02 -13.99
C GLY A 195 -16.17 -5.97 -13.43
N LYS A 196 -14.97 -6.01 -14.03
CA LYS A 196 -13.84 -6.84 -13.56
C LYS A 196 -12.68 -6.04 -12.97
N ILE A 197 -12.59 -4.76 -13.32
CA ILE A 197 -11.56 -3.84 -12.86
C ILE A 197 -12.23 -2.61 -12.25
N GLY A 198 -11.74 -2.18 -11.09
CA GLY A 198 -12.19 -0.99 -10.40
C GLY A 198 -11.05 -0.05 -10.06
N PHE A 199 -11.39 1.15 -9.59
CA PHE A 199 -10.43 2.18 -9.23
C PHE A 199 -9.94 2.04 -7.79
N GLN A 200 -8.66 2.31 -7.61
CA GLN A 200 -8.03 2.63 -6.34
C GLN A 200 -7.47 4.04 -6.39
N MET A 201 -7.61 4.78 -5.31
CA MET A 201 -7.01 6.09 -5.15
C MET A 201 -6.30 6.18 -3.79
N ASP A 202 -5.06 6.68 -3.79
CA ASP A 202 -4.36 7.10 -2.59
C ASP A 202 -4.33 8.63 -2.58
N VAL A 203 -5.07 9.22 -1.66
CA VAL A 203 -5.27 10.66 -1.59
C VAL A 203 -4.17 11.33 -0.79
N ALA A 204 -3.71 10.71 0.31
CA ALA A 204 -2.83 11.31 1.30
C ALA A 204 -3.27 12.75 1.64
N THR A 205 -4.52 12.87 2.06
CA THR A 205 -5.29 14.11 2.12
C THR A 205 -4.64 15.20 2.97
N ASP A 206 -3.85 14.81 3.98
CA ASP A 206 -3.10 15.74 4.83
C ASP A 206 -2.14 16.64 4.03
N THR A 207 -1.68 16.17 2.87
CA THR A 207 -0.83 16.93 1.94
C THR A 207 -1.50 18.19 1.39
N TYR A 208 -2.82 18.20 1.33
CA TYR A 208 -3.64 19.28 0.78
C TYR A 208 -4.31 20.14 1.85
N HIS A 209 -4.18 19.74 3.12
CA HIS A 209 -4.85 20.39 4.25
C HIS A 209 -4.15 21.67 4.69
N ASN A 210 -4.86 22.78 4.66
CA ASN A 210 -4.42 24.02 5.25
C ASN A 210 -4.91 24.11 6.72
N LYS A 211 -3.98 24.12 7.66
CA LYS A 211 -4.28 24.14 9.11
C LYS A 211 -4.84 25.45 9.60
N GLU A 212 -4.70 26.55 8.84
CA GLU A 212 -5.19 27.87 9.25
C GLU A 212 -6.69 28.01 9.09
N ASP A 213 -7.25 27.47 8.01
CA ASP A 213 -8.67 27.58 7.71
C ASP A 213 -9.42 26.23 7.65
N GLY A 214 -8.69 25.12 7.83
CA GLY A 214 -9.25 23.77 7.84
C GLY A 214 -9.71 23.25 6.48
N LYS A 215 -9.33 23.90 5.37
CA LYS A 215 -9.75 23.51 4.03
C LYS A 215 -8.67 22.73 3.28
N TYR A 216 -9.08 22.05 2.23
CA TYR A 216 -8.23 21.29 1.32
C TYR A 216 -8.12 22.04 -0.01
N TYR A 217 -6.87 22.32 -0.45
CA TYR A 217 -6.57 23.14 -1.62
C TYR A 217 -5.92 22.32 -2.74
N GLY A 218 -6.41 22.48 -3.97
CA GLY A 218 -5.87 21.81 -5.14
C GLY A 218 -6.06 20.30 -5.14
N LEU A 219 -7.04 19.81 -4.39
CA LEU A 219 -7.42 18.40 -4.35
C LEU A 219 -8.60 18.15 -5.28
N PHE A 220 -8.38 17.33 -6.32
CA PHE A 220 -9.29 16.92 -7.38
C PHE A 220 -9.67 18.00 -8.41
N ASP A 221 -9.59 19.26 -8.06
CA ASP A 221 -9.83 20.44 -8.90
C ASP A 221 -9.28 21.72 -8.22
N ASN A 222 -9.54 22.89 -8.82
CA ASN A 222 -9.09 24.18 -8.27
C ASN A 222 -9.96 24.73 -7.14
N THR A 223 -11.08 24.04 -6.80
CA THR A 223 -12.02 24.54 -5.78
C THR A 223 -11.59 24.05 -4.39
N PRO A 224 -11.29 24.97 -3.45
CA PRO A 224 -11.04 24.56 -2.07
C PRO A 224 -12.27 23.87 -1.48
N LYS A 225 -12.07 22.81 -0.68
CA LYS A 225 -13.14 22.02 -0.08
C LYS A 225 -13.04 22.02 1.43
N THR A 226 -14.17 22.13 2.11
CA THR A 226 -14.27 21.78 3.54
C THR A 226 -14.23 20.26 3.69
N LYS A 227 -14.15 19.79 4.92
CA LYS A 227 -14.18 18.36 5.23
C LYS A 227 -15.52 17.73 4.82
N GLU A 228 -16.62 18.42 5.07
CA GLU A 228 -17.97 17.99 4.73
C GLU A 228 -18.16 17.92 3.21
N GLU A 229 -17.73 18.96 2.49
CA GLU A 229 -17.75 18.98 1.01
C GLU A 229 -16.88 17.86 0.42
N LEU A 230 -15.75 17.54 1.06
CA LEU A 230 -14.89 16.44 0.64
C LEU A 230 -15.55 15.08 0.91
N TYR A 231 -16.24 14.92 2.02
CA TYR A 231 -17.01 13.72 2.34
C TYR A 231 -18.11 13.47 1.29
N ASP A 232 -18.92 14.49 0.99
CA ASP A 232 -19.98 14.41 0.00
C ASP A 232 -19.41 14.11 -1.41
N PHE A 233 -18.26 14.68 -1.71
CA PHE A 233 -17.55 14.42 -2.96
C PHE A 233 -17.13 12.93 -3.07
N TYR A 234 -16.57 12.34 -2.01
CA TYR A 234 -16.25 10.91 -2.02
C TYR A 234 -17.49 10.04 -2.20
N MET A 235 -18.56 10.33 -1.49
CA MET A 235 -19.82 9.58 -1.63
C MET A 235 -20.36 9.66 -3.05
N GLN A 236 -20.25 10.82 -3.71
CA GLN A 236 -20.69 11.00 -5.09
C GLN A 236 -19.81 10.21 -6.09
N ILE A 237 -18.49 10.32 -6.00
CA ILE A 237 -17.61 9.64 -6.95
C ILE A 237 -17.63 8.11 -6.80
N ILE A 238 -17.84 7.58 -5.61
CA ILE A 238 -18.03 6.14 -5.36
C ILE A 238 -19.32 5.63 -6.03
N LYS A 239 -20.30 6.49 -6.17
CA LYS A 239 -21.55 6.18 -6.88
C LYS A 239 -21.38 6.26 -8.42
N ASP A 240 -20.64 7.26 -8.89
CA ASP A 240 -20.50 7.57 -10.32
C ASP A 240 -19.44 6.74 -11.03
N TYR A 241 -18.41 6.29 -10.31
CA TYR A 241 -17.25 5.57 -10.84
C TYR A 241 -17.01 4.25 -10.10
N PRO A 242 -16.32 3.28 -10.70
CA PRO A 242 -16.11 1.96 -10.13
C PRO A 242 -15.02 1.95 -9.05
N PHE A 243 -15.06 2.87 -8.09
CA PHE A 243 -14.15 2.85 -6.96
C PHE A 243 -14.37 1.61 -6.09
N VAL A 244 -13.29 0.92 -5.78
CA VAL A 244 -13.26 -0.24 -4.88
C VAL A 244 -12.37 -0.01 -3.67
N ILE A 245 -11.40 0.91 -3.76
CA ILE A 245 -10.48 1.28 -2.68
C ILE A 245 -10.25 2.80 -2.68
N ILE A 246 -10.29 3.42 -1.49
CA ILE A 246 -9.76 4.76 -1.23
C ILE A 246 -8.85 4.69 -0.01
N GLU A 247 -7.64 5.25 -0.13
CA GLU A 247 -6.62 5.30 0.90
C GLU A 247 -6.48 6.74 1.40
N ASP A 248 -6.42 6.90 2.74
CA ASP A 248 -6.27 8.16 3.48
C ASP A 248 -7.17 9.30 2.97
N PRO A 249 -8.51 9.11 3.02
CA PRO A 249 -9.47 10.09 2.47
C PRO A 249 -9.54 11.39 3.28
N PHE A 250 -9.09 11.40 4.52
CA PHE A 250 -9.09 12.56 5.42
C PHE A 250 -7.74 12.71 6.14
N ASN A 251 -7.62 13.74 6.98
CA ASN A 251 -6.45 13.98 7.81
C ASN A 251 -6.07 12.75 8.64
N GLU A 252 -4.77 12.53 8.85
CA GLU A 252 -4.20 11.37 9.55
C GLU A 252 -4.71 11.15 10.99
N ASP A 253 -5.32 12.15 11.60
CA ASP A 253 -5.91 12.09 12.95
C ASP A 253 -7.46 12.17 12.94
N ASP A 254 -8.11 12.27 11.77
CA ASP A 254 -9.56 12.32 11.66
C ASP A 254 -10.19 10.91 11.56
N TYR A 255 -10.16 10.19 12.66
CA TYR A 255 -10.75 8.86 12.76
C TYR A 255 -12.26 8.84 12.62
N ASP A 256 -12.96 9.84 13.15
CA ASP A 256 -14.43 9.84 13.21
C ASP A 256 -15.04 10.06 11.80
N THR A 257 -14.50 10.97 11.00
CA THR A 257 -14.97 11.16 9.60
C THR A 257 -14.58 9.97 8.73
N THR A 258 -13.38 9.39 8.94
CA THR A 258 -12.96 8.16 8.23
C THR A 258 -13.90 7.00 8.58
N ALA A 259 -14.32 6.86 9.84
CA ALA A 259 -15.28 5.83 10.26
C ALA A 259 -16.65 6.00 9.58
N ALA A 260 -17.16 7.24 9.50
CA ALA A 260 -18.41 7.52 8.81
C ALA A 260 -18.34 7.13 7.32
N LEU A 261 -17.28 7.55 6.62
CA LEU A 261 -17.08 7.18 5.21
C LEU A 261 -16.94 5.65 5.03
N THR A 262 -16.20 4.98 5.91
CA THR A 262 -16.02 3.52 5.87
C THR A 262 -17.35 2.79 5.93
N LYS A 263 -18.20 3.21 6.87
CA LYS A 263 -19.53 2.61 7.09
C LYS A 263 -20.46 2.83 5.91
N GLU A 264 -20.51 4.05 5.37
CA GLU A 264 -21.49 4.44 4.36
C GLU A 264 -21.08 4.13 2.92
N SER A 265 -19.80 4.27 2.60
CA SER A 265 -19.30 4.04 1.24
C SER A 265 -19.41 2.58 0.79
N GLY A 266 -19.23 1.64 1.72
CA GLY A 266 -19.27 0.20 1.45
C GLY A 266 -18.12 -0.34 0.60
N ILE A 267 -17.06 0.44 0.40
CA ILE A 267 -15.84 0.01 -0.27
C ILE A 267 -14.70 -0.20 0.74
N GLN A 268 -13.53 -0.60 0.25
CA GLN A 268 -12.35 -0.71 1.07
C GLN A 268 -11.78 0.69 1.35
N ILE A 269 -11.72 1.08 2.60
CA ILE A 269 -11.05 2.29 3.08
C ILE A 269 -9.76 1.86 3.77
N VAL A 270 -8.64 2.36 3.26
CA VAL A 270 -7.30 1.97 3.70
C VAL A 270 -6.68 3.10 4.52
N GLY A 271 -6.12 2.78 5.67
CA GLY A 271 -5.31 3.70 6.46
C GLY A 271 -3.82 3.40 6.26
N ASP A 272 -3.08 4.33 5.63
CA ASP A 272 -1.62 4.39 5.59
C ASP A 272 -1.14 5.40 6.64
N ASP A 273 -1.33 6.69 6.40
CA ASP A 273 -0.95 7.76 7.34
C ASP A 273 -1.79 7.71 8.61
N LEU A 274 -3.07 7.32 8.50
CA LEU A 274 -3.96 7.09 9.64
C LEU A 274 -3.35 6.07 10.63
N PHE A 275 -2.76 4.98 10.15
CA PHE A 275 -2.27 3.87 10.96
C PHE A 275 -0.77 3.75 11.08
N THR A 276 -0.01 4.15 10.07
CA THR A 276 1.47 4.08 9.99
C THR A 276 2.06 2.71 10.37
N THR A 277 1.33 1.61 10.09
CA THR A 277 1.67 0.23 10.54
C THR A 277 1.91 0.13 12.05
N ASN A 278 1.40 1.11 12.83
CA ASN A 278 1.62 1.21 14.27
C ASN A 278 0.51 0.48 15.04
N PRO A 279 0.84 -0.54 15.88
CA PRO A 279 -0.17 -1.30 16.64
C PRO A 279 -1.11 -0.46 17.48
N GLU A 280 -0.62 0.61 18.13
CA GLU A 280 -1.42 1.49 18.98
C GLU A 280 -2.42 2.31 18.15
N ARG A 281 -1.98 2.86 17.01
CA ARG A 281 -2.86 3.61 16.08
C ARG A 281 -3.90 2.69 15.46
N VAL A 282 -3.51 1.46 15.07
CA VAL A 282 -4.43 0.44 14.55
C VAL A 282 -5.47 0.05 15.60
N ALA A 283 -5.06 -0.21 16.84
CA ALA A 283 -5.98 -0.53 17.93
C ALA A 283 -6.96 0.61 18.20
N TYR A 284 -6.47 1.85 18.19
CA TYR A 284 -7.33 3.03 18.37
C TYR A 284 -8.33 3.18 17.20
N GLY A 285 -7.87 3.04 15.95
CA GLY A 285 -8.74 3.11 14.78
C GLY A 285 -9.80 2.01 14.77
N ILE A 286 -9.44 0.79 15.14
CA ILE A 286 -10.38 -0.32 15.31
C ILE A 286 -11.45 0.02 16.35
N SER A 287 -11.07 0.64 17.46
CA SER A 287 -12.03 1.07 18.51
C SER A 287 -13.01 2.14 18.05
N LYS A 288 -12.71 2.81 16.92
CA LYS A 288 -13.50 3.85 16.28
C LYS A 288 -14.23 3.37 15.02
N ASP A 289 -14.01 2.13 14.59
CA ASP A 289 -14.43 1.61 13.28
C ASP A 289 -13.87 2.44 12.09
N ALA A 290 -12.73 3.11 12.29
CA ALA A 290 -12.10 3.95 11.30
C ALA A 290 -11.28 3.13 10.31
N ALA A 291 -11.56 3.29 9.01
CA ALA A 291 -11.10 2.42 7.94
C ALA A 291 -11.58 0.95 8.11
N ASN A 292 -11.24 0.09 7.19
CA ASN A 292 -11.50 -1.35 7.29
C ASN A 292 -10.30 -2.19 6.78
N THR A 293 -9.22 -1.51 6.42
CA THR A 293 -7.98 -2.13 5.94
C THR A 293 -6.78 -1.31 6.41
N VAL A 294 -5.73 -1.99 6.87
CA VAL A 294 -4.44 -1.37 7.22
C VAL A 294 -3.49 -1.51 6.04
N LEU A 295 -2.86 -0.40 5.63
CA LEU A 295 -1.73 -0.50 4.71
C LEU A 295 -0.51 -1.02 5.49
N LEU A 296 0.07 -2.10 5.00
CA LEU A 296 1.25 -2.72 5.60
C LEU A 296 2.52 -2.27 4.89
N LYS A 297 3.36 -1.56 5.59
CA LYS A 297 4.76 -1.33 5.23
C LYS A 297 5.61 -2.06 6.25
N VAL A 298 6.06 -3.26 5.89
CA VAL A 298 6.68 -4.23 6.82
C VAL A 298 7.81 -3.63 7.63
N ASN A 299 8.57 -2.71 7.04
CA ASN A 299 9.72 -2.07 7.67
C ASN A 299 9.41 -0.72 8.36
N GLN A 300 8.14 -0.32 8.46
CA GLN A 300 7.78 0.99 9.04
C GLN A 300 7.74 0.98 10.57
N VAL A 301 7.30 -0.11 11.19
CA VAL A 301 7.13 -0.20 12.64
C VAL A 301 8.44 -0.46 13.38
N GLY A 302 9.32 -1.23 12.80
CA GLY A 302 10.62 -1.63 13.38
C GLY A 302 10.97 -3.07 13.06
N THR A 303 10.47 -4.03 13.83
CA THR A 303 10.73 -5.46 13.61
C THR A 303 9.58 -6.14 12.87
N ILE A 304 9.88 -7.28 12.25
CA ILE A 304 8.89 -8.14 11.60
C ILE A 304 7.89 -8.70 12.63
N SER A 305 8.34 -9.04 13.81
CA SER A 305 7.46 -9.55 14.89
C SER A 305 6.40 -8.50 15.27
N GLU A 306 6.79 -7.23 15.43
CA GLU A 306 5.83 -6.14 15.69
C GLU A 306 4.82 -5.96 14.53
N ALA A 307 5.28 -6.12 13.28
CA ALA A 307 4.39 -6.07 12.12
C ALA A 307 3.40 -7.24 12.13
N PHE A 308 3.86 -8.45 12.44
CA PHE A 308 3.00 -9.63 12.50
C PHE A 308 2.00 -9.57 13.66
N ASP A 309 2.39 -9.05 14.83
CA ASP A 309 1.47 -8.81 15.95
C ASP A 309 0.35 -7.83 15.54
N MET A 310 0.69 -6.75 14.85
CA MET A 310 -0.29 -5.80 14.32
C MET A 310 -1.23 -6.47 13.30
N ILE A 311 -0.71 -7.29 12.37
CA ILE A 311 -1.50 -8.03 11.37
C ILE A 311 -2.50 -8.97 12.06
N GLN A 312 -2.03 -9.77 13.02
CA GLN A 312 -2.88 -10.70 13.76
C GLN A 312 -3.98 -9.96 14.54
N TYR A 313 -3.63 -8.83 15.14
CA TYR A 313 -4.61 -7.99 15.84
C TYR A 313 -5.67 -7.45 14.87
N ALA A 314 -5.26 -6.89 13.73
CA ALA A 314 -6.19 -6.37 12.73
C ALA A 314 -7.14 -7.45 12.18
N TYR A 315 -6.61 -8.63 11.85
CA TYR A 315 -7.43 -9.77 11.39
C TYR A 315 -8.44 -10.25 12.43
N LYS A 316 -8.05 -10.29 13.71
CA LYS A 316 -8.95 -10.67 14.81
C LYS A 316 -10.19 -9.79 14.90
N PHE A 317 -10.08 -8.52 14.50
CA PHE A 317 -11.19 -7.58 14.47
C PHE A 317 -11.80 -7.38 13.07
N GLY A 318 -11.49 -8.26 12.13
CA GLY A 318 -12.12 -8.29 10.80
C GLY A 318 -11.56 -7.29 9.78
N TYR A 319 -10.50 -6.54 10.14
CA TYR A 319 -9.82 -5.65 9.21
C TYR A 319 -9.06 -6.42 8.14
N GLY A 320 -8.90 -5.82 6.96
CA GLY A 320 -8.01 -6.31 5.93
C GLY A 320 -6.58 -5.81 6.12
N ILE A 321 -5.65 -6.46 5.43
CA ILE A 321 -4.27 -5.97 5.29
C ILE A 321 -3.99 -5.81 3.81
N MET A 322 -3.42 -4.66 3.43
CA MET A 322 -2.99 -4.34 2.07
C MET A 322 -1.49 -4.06 2.09
N PRO A 323 -0.63 -5.03 1.72
CA PRO A 323 0.80 -4.80 1.64
C PRO A 323 1.18 -3.78 0.57
N SER A 324 2.26 -3.02 0.82
CA SER A 324 2.85 -2.05 -0.10
C SER A 324 4.38 -2.11 -0.02
N ASP A 325 5.05 -2.08 -1.18
CA ASP A 325 6.52 -2.06 -1.28
C ASP A 325 7.12 -0.66 -1.27
N SER A 326 6.33 0.36 -0.94
CA SER A 326 6.74 1.77 -1.04
C SER A 326 7.99 2.13 -0.23
N ARG A 327 8.45 1.23 0.64
CA ARG A 327 9.68 1.38 1.44
C ARG A 327 10.80 0.41 1.07
N GLY A 328 10.72 -0.24 -0.11
CA GLY A 328 11.82 -0.97 -0.71
C GLY A 328 11.89 -2.47 -0.38
N GLU A 329 10.76 -3.10 -0.08
CA GLU A 329 10.66 -4.56 0.03
C GLU A 329 10.91 -5.27 -1.30
N GLY A 330 10.65 -4.58 -2.42
CA GLY A 330 10.80 -5.11 -3.77
C GLY A 330 9.92 -6.33 -4.03
N ALA A 331 10.42 -7.27 -4.80
CA ALA A 331 9.67 -8.48 -5.16
C ALA A 331 9.20 -9.30 -3.95
N SER A 332 9.95 -9.26 -2.83
CA SER A 332 9.58 -10.03 -1.63
C SER A 332 8.26 -9.60 -0.98
N ILE A 333 7.69 -8.44 -1.36
CA ILE A 333 6.35 -8.06 -0.89
C ILE A 333 5.28 -9.07 -1.30
N ALA A 334 5.49 -9.79 -2.42
CA ALA A 334 4.60 -10.85 -2.87
C ALA A 334 4.60 -12.03 -1.88
N ASP A 335 5.76 -12.42 -1.39
CA ASP A 335 5.87 -13.48 -0.38
C ASP A 335 5.20 -13.09 0.93
N TYR A 336 5.34 -11.83 1.38
CA TYR A 336 4.59 -11.33 2.53
C TYR A 336 3.09 -11.37 2.29
N ALA A 337 2.62 -10.89 1.15
CA ALA A 337 1.19 -10.83 0.84
C ALA A 337 0.54 -12.23 0.82
N VAL A 338 1.18 -13.21 0.17
CA VAL A 338 0.68 -14.58 0.15
C VAL A 338 0.84 -15.25 1.52
N GLY A 339 1.96 -15.02 2.20
CA GLY A 339 2.22 -15.59 3.53
C GLY A 339 1.18 -15.18 4.58
N ILE A 340 0.72 -13.94 4.55
CA ILE A 340 -0.32 -13.45 5.46
C ILE A 340 -1.75 -13.61 4.93
N ASN A 341 -1.92 -14.19 3.73
CA ASN A 341 -3.22 -14.27 3.05
C ASN A 341 -3.89 -12.90 2.90
N ALA A 342 -3.15 -11.89 2.42
CA ALA A 342 -3.69 -10.56 2.17
C ALA A 342 -4.80 -10.59 1.12
N GLY A 343 -5.85 -9.79 1.32
CA GLY A 343 -6.98 -9.72 0.39
C GLY A 343 -6.69 -8.89 -0.86
N SER A 344 -5.84 -7.89 -0.75
CA SER A 344 -5.42 -7.00 -1.83
C SER A 344 -3.96 -6.61 -1.66
N ILE A 345 -3.33 -6.17 -2.73
CA ILE A 345 -1.98 -5.63 -2.71
C ILE A 345 -1.92 -4.37 -3.56
N ARG A 346 -1.14 -3.39 -3.10
CA ARG A 346 -0.98 -2.14 -3.82
C ARG A 346 -0.01 -2.30 -5.00
N GLU A 347 -0.48 -1.96 -6.21
CA GLU A 347 0.35 -1.71 -7.41
C GLU A 347 1.41 -2.78 -7.72
N SER A 348 1.04 -4.04 -7.66
CA SER A 348 1.96 -5.18 -7.80
C SER A 348 1.53 -6.19 -8.86
N ALA A 349 0.70 -5.76 -9.84
CA ALA A 349 0.26 -6.64 -10.92
C ALA A 349 1.37 -6.96 -11.93
N ILE A 350 2.31 -6.04 -12.14
CA ILE A 350 3.34 -6.10 -13.18
C ILE A 350 4.74 -5.83 -12.61
N GLY A 351 5.77 -5.98 -13.43
CA GLY A 351 7.16 -5.80 -13.02
C GLY A 351 7.66 -6.89 -12.08
N ASP A 352 8.74 -6.63 -11.35
CA ASP A 352 9.39 -7.64 -10.49
C ASP A 352 8.44 -8.22 -9.44
N ARG A 353 7.54 -7.42 -8.90
CA ARG A 353 6.52 -7.82 -7.92
C ARG A 353 5.49 -8.75 -8.55
N GLY A 354 4.96 -8.38 -9.73
CA GLY A 354 4.04 -9.20 -10.49
C GLY A 354 4.68 -10.54 -10.90
N ASN A 355 5.92 -10.51 -11.37
CA ASN A 355 6.67 -11.72 -11.70
C ASN A 355 6.79 -12.66 -10.50
N ARG A 356 7.07 -12.14 -9.30
CA ARG A 356 7.16 -12.97 -8.09
C ARG A 356 5.82 -13.61 -7.73
N PHE A 357 4.70 -12.91 -7.90
CA PHE A 357 3.37 -13.51 -7.72
C PHE A 357 3.08 -14.62 -8.74
N LEU A 358 3.46 -14.44 -10.01
CA LEU A 358 3.33 -15.47 -11.04
C LEU A 358 4.17 -16.71 -10.72
N GLU A 359 5.39 -16.53 -10.20
CA GLU A 359 6.22 -17.62 -9.70
C GLU A 359 5.52 -18.37 -8.55
N ILE A 360 5.00 -17.65 -7.55
CA ILE A 360 4.29 -18.24 -6.41
C ILE A 360 3.03 -18.99 -6.88
N GLU A 361 2.27 -18.42 -7.83
CA GLU A 361 1.10 -19.10 -8.42
C GLU A 361 1.52 -20.41 -9.09
N ALA A 362 2.61 -20.41 -9.84
CA ALA A 362 3.17 -21.60 -10.48
C ALA A 362 3.68 -22.63 -9.44
N GLU A 363 4.38 -22.18 -8.39
CA GLU A 363 4.86 -23.03 -7.29
C GLU A 363 3.70 -23.71 -6.54
N LEU A 364 2.59 -22.99 -6.35
CA LEU A 364 1.39 -23.52 -5.71
C LEU A 364 0.59 -24.47 -6.61
N GLY A 365 0.67 -24.29 -7.94
CA GLY A 365 -0.05 -25.09 -8.92
C GLY A 365 -1.56 -25.14 -8.63
N SER A 366 -2.14 -26.33 -8.54
CA SER A 366 -3.58 -26.51 -8.27
C SER A 366 -4.03 -26.07 -6.87
N ALA A 367 -3.11 -25.78 -5.96
CA ALA A 367 -3.42 -25.25 -4.63
C ALA A 367 -3.55 -23.73 -4.62
N ALA A 368 -3.12 -23.04 -5.68
CA ALA A 368 -3.26 -21.59 -5.80
C ALA A 368 -4.75 -21.19 -5.78
N LYS A 369 -5.05 -20.15 -5.00
CA LYS A 369 -6.40 -19.60 -4.88
C LYS A 369 -6.35 -18.10 -5.11
N PHE A 370 -6.92 -17.64 -6.21
CA PHE A 370 -7.11 -16.21 -6.40
C PHE A 370 -8.36 -15.75 -5.66
N ILE A 371 -8.19 -14.76 -4.77
CA ILE A 371 -9.26 -14.37 -3.85
C ILE A 371 -10.35 -13.51 -4.51
N GLY A 372 -10.02 -12.80 -5.61
CA GLY A 372 -10.95 -11.95 -6.34
C GLY A 372 -11.61 -10.88 -5.45
N ALA A 373 -12.79 -10.41 -5.84
CA ALA A 373 -13.53 -9.37 -5.12
C ALA A 373 -13.79 -9.71 -3.64
N ALA A 374 -13.79 -10.98 -3.25
CA ALA A 374 -13.95 -11.39 -1.86
C ALA A 374 -12.79 -10.94 -0.96
N GLY A 375 -11.62 -10.66 -1.53
CA GLY A 375 -10.47 -10.11 -0.82
C GLY A 375 -10.61 -8.64 -0.46
N LEU A 376 -11.51 -7.92 -1.11
CA LEU A 376 -11.73 -6.50 -0.86
C LEU A 376 -12.74 -6.29 0.28
N LYS A 377 -12.45 -5.38 1.19
CA LYS A 377 -13.35 -5.04 2.30
C LYS A 377 -14.49 -4.12 1.85
N GLY A 378 -15.52 -4.01 2.69
CA GLY A 378 -16.71 -3.21 2.46
C GLY A 378 -17.85 -3.98 1.81
N PHE A 379 -19.11 -3.65 2.18
CA PHE A 379 -20.29 -4.41 1.77
C PHE A 379 -20.54 -4.39 0.26
N ARG A 380 -20.24 -3.28 -0.43
CA ARG A 380 -20.36 -3.19 -1.90
C ARG A 380 -19.37 -4.13 -2.60
N ASN A 381 -18.14 -4.21 -2.11
CA ASN A 381 -17.15 -5.15 -2.66
C ASN A 381 -17.56 -6.61 -2.41
N GLN A 382 -18.16 -6.90 -1.24
CA GLN A 382 -18.71 -8.23 -0.97
C GLN A 382 -19.93 -8.56 -1.82
N MET A 383 -20.75 -7.56 -2.21
CA MET A 383 -21.83 -7.74 -3.19
C MET A 383 -21.26 -8.06 -4.58
N ARG A 384 -20.17 -7.39 -5.02
CA ARG A 384 -19.44 -7.74 -6.26
C ARG A 384 -18.97 -9.18 -6.23
N ALA A 385 -18.41 -9.64 -5.13
CA ALA A 385 -17.96 -11.03 -4.97
C ALA A 385 -19.09 -12.05 -5.11
N LYS A 386 -20.32 -11.66 -4.76
CA LYS A 386 -21.53 -12.50 -4.88
C LYS A 386 -22.26 -12.32 -6.22
N GLY A 387 -21.79 -11.41 -7.09
CA GLY A 387 -22.47 -11.08 -8.35
C GLY A 387 -23.83 -10.38 -8.16
N THR A 388 -23.99 -9.61 -7.08
CA THR A 388 -25.22 -8.92 -6.72
C THR A 388 -25.12 -7.38 -6.79
N LEU A 389 -23.99 -6.86 -7.28
CA LEU A 389 -23.77 -5.44 -7.56
C LEU A 389 -23.41 -5.26 -9.02
#